data_88894716fbcf569dad697d7ab3d14793
#
_entry.id   88894716fbcf569dad697d7ab3d14793
#
_cell.length_a   1.000
_cell.length_b   1.000
_cell.length_c   1.000
_cell.angle_alpha   90.00
_cell.angle_beta   90.00
_cell.angle_gamma   90.00
#
_symmetry.space_group_name_H-M   'P 1'
#
loop_
_entity.id
_entity.type
_entity.pdbx_description
1 polymer ?
#
loop_
_entity_poly.entity_id
_entity_poly.type
_entity_poly.pdbx_seq_one_letter_code
_entity_poly.pdbx_strand_id
1 'polypeptide(L)'
;MDNRQLIIINSPLSVQFSIKNCLTMKESILKNRLGRFILITNIGFAFLIVIYYLLKGFTNSEFAQLLKILVPIKAVYLTALIRYVIVNRNIQNDKKDTKQATLLFANSSFLIIFGHITILVIITSIYALFNAIDFEVLMNIIIVLETLFGIYIGVFIASTFQINNKQP
;
A
#
# COMPACT_ATOMS: atom_id res chain seq x y z
N MET A 1 48.46 7.73 37.63
CA MET A 1 47.18 8.49 37.71
C MET A 1 46.86 8.96 36.27
N ASP A 2 45.99 8.24 35.59
CA ASP A 2 45.72 8.40 34.16
C ASP A 2 44.38 9.17 34.03
N ASN A 3 44.48 10.46 33.68
CA ASN A 3 43.35 11.35 33.45
C ASN A 3 42.91 11.22 31.99
N ARG A 4 42.14 10.19 31.67
CA ARG A 4 41.40 10.16 30.41
C ARG A 4 40.17 11.04 30.55
N GLN A 5 40.28 12.27 30.10
CA GLN A 5 39.13 13.12 29.89
C GLN A 5 38.27 12.55 28.77
N LEU A 6 37.08 12.09 29.12
CA LEU A 6 36.00 11.79 28.19
C LEU A 6 35.62 13.08 27.46
N ILE A 7 36.05 13.20 26.20
CA ILE A 7 35.55 14.24 25.30
C ILE A 7 34.11 13.87 24.96
N ILE A 8 33.17 14.45 25.69
CA ILE A 8 31.75 14.44 25.31
C ILE A 8 31.66 15.33 24.08
N ILE A 9 31.57 14.72 22.90
CA ILE A 9 31.28 15.41 21.64
C ILE A 9 29.83 15.88 21.73
N ASN A 10 29.63 17.09 22.23
CA ASN A 10 28.38 17.83 22.11
C ASN A 10 28.18 18.17 20.63
N SER A 11 27.59 17.24 19.89
CA SER A 11 27.10 17.56 18.55
C SER A 11 26.05 18.66 18.68
N PRO A 12 26.17 19.77 17.96
CA PRO A 12 25.27 20.90 18.12
C PRO A 12 23.83 20.46 17.85
N LEU A 13 22.92 20.86 18.74
CA LEU A 13 21.48 20.57 18.68
C LEU A 13 20.86 20.78 17.28
N SER A 14 21.42 21.70 16.49
CA SER A 14 21.05 21.97 15.11
C SER A 14 21.27 20.78 14.16
N VAL A 15 22.33 19.98 14.37
CA VAL A 15 22.63 18.80 13.53
C VAL A 15 21.67 17.65 13.85
N GLN A 16 21.37 17.43 15.13
CA GLN A 16 20.37 16.43 15.55
C GLN A 16 18.96 16.80 15.07
N PHE A 17 18.60 18.08 15.06
CA PHE A 17 17.30 18.54 14.57
C PHE A 17 17.20 18.39 13.05
N SER A 18 18.28 18.63 12.31
CA SER A 18 18.35 18.47 10.86
C SER A 18 18.22 17.01 10.43
N ILE A 19 18.88 16.07 11.14
CA ILE A 19 18.81 14.64 10.84
C ILE A 19 17.40 14.09 11.15
N LYS A 20 16.77 14.54 12.25
CA LYS A 20 15.40 14.12 12.58
C LYS A 20 14.38 14.56 11.54
N ASN A 21 14.51 15.76 11.02
CA ASN A 21 13.61 16.28 9.97
C ASN A 21 13.80 15.60 8.60
N CYS A 22 14.98 15.05 8.33
CA CYS A 22 15.26 14.32 7.09
C CYS A 22 14.71 12.88 7.11
N LEU A 23 14.42 12.31 8.29
CA LEU A 23 13.99 10.91 8.48
C LEU A 23 12.49 10.75 8.73
N THR A 24 11.71 11.83 8.71
CA THR A 24 10.27 11.79 9.00
C THR A 24 9.46 12.51 7.95
N MET A 25 8.33 11.92 7.55
CA MET A 25 7.35 12.52 6.66
C MET A 25 6.04 12.77 7.43
N LYS A 26 5.33 13.87 7.13
CA LYS A 26 3.99 14.08 7.72
C LYS A 26 3.10 12.89 7.38
N GLU A 27 2.44 12.35 8.38
CA GLU A 27 1.60 11.16 8.25
C GLU A 27 0.46 11.36 7.23
N SER A 28 -0.14 12.55 7.18
CA SER A 28 -1.18 12.90 6.20
C SER A 28 -0.68 12.85 4.75
N ILE A 29 0.54 13.30 4.48
CA ILE A 29 1.14 13.25 3.14
C ILE A 29 1.41 11.81 2.72
N LEU A 30 1.93 10.99 3.64
CA LEU A 30 2.17 9.57 3.40
C LEU A 30 0.88 8.84 3.05
N LYS A 31 -0.17 9.03 3.86
CA LYS A 31 -1.48 8.42 3.67
C LYS A 31 -2.08 8.76 2.31
N ASN A 32 -2.02 10.03 1.92
CA ASN A 32 -2.52 10.48 0.61
C ASN A 32 -1.72 9.86 -0.55
N ARG A 33 -0.40 9.78 -0.44
CA ARG A 33 0.45 9.15 -1.47
C ARG A 33 0.16 7.65 -1.58
N LEU A 34 0.09 6.93 -0.47
CA LEU A 34 -0.23 5.50 -0.45
C LEU A 34 -1.63 5.23 -1.00
N GLY A 35 -2.65 6.00 -0.59
CA GLY A 35 -4.00 5.85 -1.10
C GLY A 35 -4.09 6.04 -2.61
N ARG A 36 -3.45 7.09 -3.16
CA ARG A 36 -3.39 7.30 -4.62
C ARG A 36 -2.65 6.17 -5.32
N PHE A 37 -1.54 5.71 -4.76
CA PHE A 37 -0.76 4.63 -5.33
C PHE A 37 -1.56 3.32 -5.40
N ILE A 38 -2.25 2.94 -4.31
CA ILE A 38 -3.15 1.78 -4.29
C ILE A 38 -4.25 1.91 -5.36
N LEU A 39 -4.87 3.09 -5.48
CA LEU A 39 -5.93 3.32 -6.46
C LEU A 39 -5.40 3.15 -7.89
N ILE A 40 -4.32 3.83 -8.24
CA ILE A 40 -3.73 3.79 -9.59
C ILE A 40 -3.30 2.37 -9.95
N THR A 41 -2.64 1.66 -9.06
CA THR A 41 -2.15 0.30 -9.32
C THR A 41 -3.30 -0.70 -9.48
N ASN A 42 -4.38 -0.58 -8.70
CA ASN A 42 -5.54 -1.46 -8.85
C ASN A 42 -6.32 -1.20 -10.14
N ILE A 43 -6.49 0.07 -10.53
CA ILE A 43 -7.09 0.42 -11.83
C ILE A 43 -6.20 -0.08 -12.97
N GLY A 44 -4.89 0.14 -12.89
CA GLY A 44 -3.93 -0.34 -13.89
C GLY A 44 -3.96 -1.86 -14.05
N PHE A 45 -4.05 -2.61 -12.96
CA PHE A 45 -4.18 -4.06 -12.99
C PHE A 45 -5.50 -4.51 -13.64
N ALA A 46 -6.62 -3.84 -13.34
CA ALA A 46 -7.90 -4.13 -13.98
C ALA A 46 -7.84 -3.91 -15.50
N PHE A 47 -7.23 -2.81 -15.96
CA PHE A 47 -6.99 -2.57 -17.38
C PHE A 47 -6.11 -3.66 -18.02
N LEU A 48 -5.07 -4.08 -17.34
CA LEU A 48 -4.19 -5.13 -17.84
C LEU A 48 -4.93 -6.46 -18.06
N ILE A 49 -5.82 -6.85 -17.15
CA ILE A 49 -6.67 -8.03 -17.30
C ILE A 49 -7.57 -7.91 -18.53
N VAL A 50 -8.18 -6.74 -18.74
CA VAL A 50 -9.01 -6.49 -19.94
C VAL A 50 -8.17 -6.57 -21.21
N ILE A 51 -6.96 -6.02 -21.22
CA ILE A 51 -6.05 -6.13 -22.37
C ILE A 51 -5.71 -7.59 -22.66
N TYR A 52 -5.38 -8.39 -21.66
CA TYR A 52 -5.10 -9.82 -21.86
C TYR A 52 -6.30 -10.59 -22.37
N TYR A 53 -7.51 -10.27 -21.91
CA TYR A 53 -8.73 -10.84 -22.47
C TYR A 53 -8.89 -10.50 -23.96
N LEU A 54 -8.68 -9.24 -24.35
CA LEU A 54 -8.75 -8.81 -25.76
C LEU A 54 -7.67 -9.47 -26.62
N LEU A 55 -6.51 -9.76 -26.08
CA LEU A 55 -5.42 -10.50 -26.73
C LEU A 55 -5.66 -12.03 -26.76
N LYS A 56 -6.85 -12.50 -26.34
CA LYS A 56 -7.21 -13.92 -26.23
C LYS A 56 -6.34 -14.73 -25.25
N GLY A 57 -5.72 -14.07 -24.29
CA GLY A 57 -4.99 -14.71 -23.22
C GLY A 57 -5.90 -15.38 -22.16
N PHE A 58 -7.20 -15.09 -22.21
CA PHE A 58 -8.25 -15.72 -21.39
C PHE A 58 -9.43 -16.11 -22.27
N THR A 59 -10.06 -17.25 -21.99
CA THR A 59 -11.37 -17.60 -22.52
C THR A 59 -12.46 -16.78 -21.84
N ASN A 60 -13.67 -16.73 -22.43
CA ASN A 60 -14.79 -16.00 -21.84
C ASN A 60 -15.18 -16.52 -20.45
N SER A 61 -15.09 -17.83 -20.23
CA SER A 61 -15.38 -18.45 -18.92
C SER A 61 -14.33 -18.12 -17.87
N GLU A 62 -13.05 -18.15 -18.23
CA GLU A 62 -11.94 -17.80 -17.34
C GLU A 62 -11.97 -16.33 -16.94
N PHE A 63 -12.17 -15.45 -17.92
CA PHE A 63 -12.32 -14.02 -17.65
C PHE A 63 -13.48 -13.73 -16.71
N ALA A 64 -14.64 -14.37 -16.92
CA ALA A 64 -15.80 -14.22 -16.04
C ALA A 64 -15.53 -14.73 -14.62
N GLN A 65 -14.82 -15.86 -14.47
CA GLN A 65 -14.45 -16.39 -13.16
C GLN A 65 -13.44 -15.47 -12.46
N LEU A 66 -12.43 -14.97 -13.16
CA LEU A 66 -11.46 -14.02 -12.65
C LEU A 66 -12.15 -12.76 -12.11
N LEU A 67 -13.09 -12.19 -12.86
CA LEU A 67 -13.85 -11.02 -12.44
C LEU A 67 -14.72 -11.30 -11.21
N LYS A 68 -15.37 -12.47 -11.13
CA LYS A 68 -16.20 -12.86 -9.97
C LYS A 68 -15.41 -12.85 -8.67
N ILE A 69 -14.12 -13.13 -8.70
CA ILE A 69 -13.26 -13.13 -7.51
C ILE A 69 -12.65 -11.75 -7.28
N LEU A 70 -12.09 -11.13 -8.31
CA LEU A 70 -11.37 -9.87 -8.16
C LEU A 70 -12.28 -8.68 -7.84
N VAL A 71 -13.45 -8.59 -8.48
CA VAL A 71 -14.32 -7.42 -8.30
C VAL A 71 -14.78 -7.24 -6.86
N PRO A 72 -15.28 -8.25 -6.12
CA PRO A 72 -15.66 -8.10 -4.72
C PRO A 72 -14.47 -7.66 -3.84
N ILE A 73 -13.31 -8.27 -4.03
CA ILE A 73 -12.11 -7.98 -3.24
C ILE A 73 -11.66 -6.53 -3.49
N LYS A 74 -11.57 -6.12 -4.75
CA LYS A 74 -11.19 -4.75 -5.12
C LYS A 74 -12.21 -3.72 -4.67
N ALA A 75 -13.50 -4.05 -4.66
CA ALA A 75 -14.57 -3.19 -4.15
C ALA A 75 -14.39 -2.89 -2.65
N VAL A 76 -13.99 -3.88 -1.85
CA VAL A 76 -13.66 -3.67 -0.41
C VAL A 76 -12.52 -2.67 -0.25
N TYR A 77 -11.42 -2.83 -1.01
CA TYR A 77 -10.29 -1.90 -0.95
C TYR A 77 -10.68 -0.49 -1.38
N LEU A 78 -11.43 -0.38 -2.46
CA LEU A 78 -11.89 0.91 -2.97
C LEU A 78 -12.81 1.61 -1.97
N THR A 79 -13.74 0.88 -1.36
CA THR A 79 -14.66 1.41 -0.33
C THR A 79 -13.87 1.94 0.87
N ALA A 80 -12.87 1.19 1.34
CA ALA A 80 -12.02 1.61 2.44
C ALA A 80 -11.23 2.89 2.10
N LEU A 81 -10.70 3.00 0.88
CA LEU A 81 -10.02 4.20 0.40
C LEU A 81 -10.95 5.41 0.27
N ILE A 82 -12.13 5.22 -0.30
CA ILE A 82 -13.13 6.28 -0.44
C ILE A 82 -13.53 6.80 0.95
N ARG A 83 -13.81 5.90 1.89
CA ARG A 83 -14.12 6.27 3.28
C ARG A 83 -12.98 7.09 3.89
N TYR A 84 -11.73 6.66 3.67
CA TYR A 84 -10.56 7.42 4.12
C TYR A 84 -10.55 8.84 3.53
N VAL A 85 -10.73 8.99 2.22
CA VAL A 85 -10.72 10.30 1.56
C VAL A 85 -11.83 11.20 2.09
N ILE A 86 -13.05 10.65 2.28
CA ILE A 86 -14.21 11.41 2.80
C ILE A 86 -13.95 11.89 4.22
N VAL A 87 -13.48 11.00 5.11
CA VAL A 87 -13.23 11.35 6.52
C VAL A 87 -12.11 12.38 6.66
N ASN A 88 -11.07 12.28 5.82
CA ASN A 88 -9.89 13.13 5.94
C ASN A 88 -9.90 14.36 5.04
N ARG A 89 -10.96 14.58 4.23
CA ARG A 89 -11.03 15.75 3.33
C ARG A 89 -10.88 17.09 4.04
N ASN A 90 -11.36 17.21 5.29
CA ASN A 90 -11.34 18.45 6.07
C ASN A 90 -10.06 18.61 6.91
N ILE A 91 -9.28 17.54 7.11
CA ILE A 91 -8.07 17.56 7.96
C ILE A 91 -6.89 18.24 7.25
N GLN A 92 -6.93 18.37 5.91
CA GLN A 92 -5.87 19.07 5.15
C GLN A 92 -5.71 20.55 5.55
N ASN A 93 -6.74 21.15 6.15
CA ASN A 93 -6.71 22.54 6.63
C ASN A 93 -6.23 22.69 8.09
N ASP A 94 -6.10 21.57 8.82
CA ASP A 94 -5.66 21.64 10.21
C ASP A 94 -4.13 21.68 10.25
N LYS A 95 -3.59 22.88 10.53
CA LYS A 95 -2.16 23.13 10.74
C LYS A 95 -1.57 22.36 11.94
N LYS A 96 -2.39 21.57 12.64
CA LYS A 96 -2.04 20.80 13.86
C LYS A 96 -1.63 19.36 13.61
N ASP A 97 -1.49 18.89 12.36
CA ASP A 97 -0.98 17.54 12.13
C ASP A 97 0.51 17.46 12.47
N THR A 98 0.78 17.17 13.74
CA THR A 98 2.13 17.00 14.30
C THR A 98 2.63 15.55 14.22
N LYS A 99 1.78 14.62 13.77
CA LYS A 99 2.15 13.21 13.67
C LYS A 99 3.12 13.00 12.52
N GLN A 100 4.25 12.40 12.85
CA GLN A 100 5.31 12.08 11.90
C GLN A 100 5.38 10.57 11.72
N ALA A 101 5.33 10.12 10.47
CA ALA A 101 5.62 8.73 10.12
C ALA A 101 7.13 8.55 9.89
N THR A 102 7.69 7.46 10.37
CA THR A 102 9.08 7.13 10.09
C THR A 102 9.24 6.78 8.60
N LEU A 103 10.36 7.18 8.02
CA LEU A 103 10.68 6.88 6.62
C LEU A 103 10.70 5.36 6.36
N LEU A 104 11.13 4.59 7.35
CA LEU A 104 11.14 3.12 7.28
C LEU A 104 9.72 2.58 7.11
N PHE A 105 8.74 3.06 7.87
CA PHE A 105 7.34 2.65 7.72
C PHE A 105 6.78 3.02 6.34
N ALA A 106 7.10 4.23 5.87
CA ALA A 106 6.69 4.68 4.54
C ALA A 106 7.23 3.76 3.44
N ASN A 107 8.53 3.52 3.44
CA ASN A 107 9.19 2.68 2.43
C ASN A 107 8.70 1.23 2.47
N SER A 108 8.54 0.65 3.66
CA SER A 108 8.02 -0.71 3.82
C SER A 108 6.60 -0.82 3.27
N SER A 109 5.73 0.17 3.53
CA SER A 109 4.36 0.18 3.00
C SER A 109 4.33 0.26 1.47
N PHE A 110 5.16 1.11 0.86
CA PHE A 110 5.28 1.17 -0.60
C PHE A 110 5.81 -0.13 -1.19
N LEU A 111 6.82 -0.74 -0.55
CA LEU A 111 7.42 -2.00 -1.01
C LEU A 111 6.40 -3.15 -0.99
N ILE A 112 5.58 -3.26 0.05
CA ILE A 112 4.55 -4.29 0.16
C ILE A 112 3.50 -4.12 -0.96
N ILE A 113 2.99 -2.90 -1.17
CA ILE A 113 1.99 -2.63 -2.21
C ILE A 113 2.56 -2.89 -3.60
N PHE A 114 3.78 -2.38 -3.86
CA PHE A 114 4.45 -2.57 -5.14
C PHE A 114 4.76 -4.05 -5.41
N GLY A 115 5.28 -4.77 -4.41
CA GLY A 115 5.58 -6.19 -4.51
C GLY A 115 4.32 -7.02 -4.80
N HIS A 116 3.21 -6.76 -4.09
CA HIS A 116 1.94 -7.42 -4.33
C HIS A 116 1.46 -7.27 -5.78
N ILE A 117 1.39 -6.03 -6.28
CA ILE A 117 0.96 -5.77 -7.67
C ILE A 117 1.94 -6.38 -8.69
N THR A 118 3.23 -6.28 -8.43
CA THR A 118 4.25 -6.87 -9.33
C THR A 118 4.08 -8.37 -9.46
N ILE A 119 3.86 -9.09 -8.36
CA ILE A 119 3.64 -10.54 -8.38
C ILE A 119 2.34 -10.87 -9.13
N LEU A 120 1.24 -10.14 -8.89
CA LEU A 120 -0.01 -10.34 -9.62
C LEU A 120 0.17 -10.14 -11.13
N VAL A 121 0.85 -9.08 -11.54
CA VAL A 121 1.14 -8.80 -12.96
C VAL A 121 1.97 -9.93 -13.57
N ILE A 122 3.05 -10.35 -12.91
CA ILE A 122 3.93 -11.41 -13.44
C ILE A 122 3.16 -12.72 -13.62
N ILE A 123 2.43 -13.17 -12.60
CA ILE A 123 1.71 -14.46 -12.65
C ILE A 123 0.61 -14.43 -13.70
N THR A 124 -0.17 -13.33 -13.76
CA THR A 124 -1.21 -13.16 -14.77
C THR A 124 -0.61 -13.11 -16.18
N SER A 125 0.56 -12.48 -16.35
CA SER A 125 1.27 -12.43 -17.63
C SER A 125 1.79 -13.81 -18.06
N ILE A 126 2.35 -14.58 -17.12
CA ILE A 126 2.83 -15.96 -17.37
C ILE A 126 1.68 -16.83 -17.87
N TYR A 127 0.49 -16.71 -17.26
CA TYR A 127 -0.67 -17.43 -17.73
C TYR A 127 -1.13 -16.91 -19.12
N ALA A 128 -1.43 -15.62 -19.23
CA ALA A 128 -2.10 -15.05 -20.39
C ALA A 128 -1.25 -15.06 -21.67
N LEU A 129 0.08 -14.97 -21.55
CA LEU A 129 0.99 -14.90 -22.71
C LEU A 129 1.66 -16.23 -23.04
N PHE A 130 1.96 -17.04 -22.03
CA PHE A 130 2.76 -18.25 -22.20
C PHE A 130 1.96 -19.53 -21.94
N ASN A 131 0.78 -19.42 -21.33
CA ASN A 131 -0.03 -20.58 -20.92
C ASN A 131 0.77 -21.63 -20.15
N ALA A 132 1.70 -21.15 -19.30
CA ALA A 132 2.71 -21.98 -18.62
C ALA A 132 2.20 -22.58 -17.30
N ILE A 133 1.03 -22.18 -16.84
CA ILE A 133 0.36 -22.69 -15.62
C ILE A 133 -1.13 -22.91 -15.92
N ASP A 134 -1.77 -23.81 -15.18
CA ASP A 134 -3.21 -24.04 -15.31
C ASP A 134 -4.00 -22.87 -14.72
N PHE A 135 -5.18 -22.60 -15.28
CA PHE A 135 -6.07 -21.53 -14.81
C PHE A 135 -6.47 -21.68 -13.33
N GLU A 136 -6.70 -22.92 -12.89
CA GLU A 136 -7.02 -23.20 -11.49
C GLU A 136 -5.86 -22.81 -10.56
N VAL A 137 -4.63 -23.11 -10.94
CA VAL A 137 -3.42 -22.71 -10.20
C VAL A 137 -3.29 -21.18 -10.14
N LEU A 138 -3.50 -20.49 -11.27
CA LEU A 138 -3.52 -19.03 -11.31
C LEU A 138 -4.55 -18.46 -10.32
N MET A 139 -5.78 -18.99 -10.32
CA MET A 139 -6.85 -18.53 -9.46
C MET A 139 -6.52 -18.70 -7.97
N ASN A 140 -6.00 -19.89 -7.60
CA ASN A 140 -5.59 -20.16 -6.22
C ASN A 140 -4.49 -19.21 -5.75
N ILE A 141 -3.51 -18.93 -6.58
CA ILE A 141 -2.43 -17.99 -6.25
C ILE A 141 -2.99 -16.57 -6.07
N ILE A 142 -3.87 -16.11 -6.97
CA ILE A 142 -4.51 -14.79 -6.86
C ILE A 142 -5.31 -14.68 -5.56
N ILE A 143 -6.11 -15.69 -5.21
CA ILE A 143 -6.90 -15.70 -3.97
C ILE A 143 -6.00 -15.59 -2.74
N VAL A 144 -4.91 -16.34 -2.69
CA VAL A 144 -3.96 -16.29 -1.56
C VAL A 144 -3.30 -14.91 -1.46
N LEU A 145 -2.80 -14.38 -2.58
CA LEU A 145 -2.15 -13.06 -2.61
C LEU A 145 -3.10 -11.94 -2.20
N GLU A 146 -4.34 -11.95 -2.73
CA GLU A 146 -5.34 -10.95 -2.39
C GLU A 146 -5.79 -11.05 -0.92
N THR A 147 -5.87 -12.28 -0.38
CA THR A 147 -6.21 -12.48 1.04
C THR A 147 -5.11 -11.91 1.94
N LEU A 148 -3.85 -12.22 1.68
CA LEU A 148 -2.72 -11.69 2.44
C LEU A 148 -2.64 -10.16 2.35
N PHE A 149 -2.85 -9.61 1.16
CA PHE A 149 -2.87 -8.17 0.96
C PHE A 149 -4.07 -7.51 1.66
N GLY A 150 -5.24 -8.18 1.66
CA GLY A 150 -6.43 -7.73 2.38
C GLY A 150 -6.20 -7.61 3.87
N ILE A 151 -5.52 -8.58 4.49
CA ILE A 151 -5.13 -8.53 5.90
C ILE A 151 -4.21 -7.34 6.15
N TYR A 152 -3.19 -7.14 5.30
CA TYR A 152 -2.28 -6.00 5.42
C TYR A 152 -3.03 -4.66 5.34
N ILE A 153 -3.87 -4.49 4.32
CA ILE A 153 -4.66 -3.26 4.15
C ILE A 153 -5.63 -3.06 5.33
N GLY A 154 -6.25 -4.13 5.83
CA GLY A 154 -7.13 -4.08 7.00
C GLY A 154 -6.40 -3.56 8.24
N VAL A 155 -5.22 -4.09 8.55
CA VAL A 155 -4.38 -3.64 9.66
C VAL A 155 -3.92 -2.19 9.44
N PHE A 156 -3.49 -1.85 8.22
CA PHE A 156 -3.07 -0.50 7.87
C PHE A 156 -4.20 0.52 8.07
N ILE A 157 -5.40 0.20 7.61
CA ILE A 157 -6.58 1.05 7.79
C ILE A 157 -6.92 1.15 9.27
N ALA A 158 -6.99 0.04 10.02
CA ALA A 158 -7.30 0.03 11.44
C ALA A 158 -6.31 0.90 12.24
N SER A 159 -5.02 0.76 11.99
CA SER A 159 -3.98 1.57 12.66
C SER A 159 -4.06 3.06 12.32
N THR A 160 -4.54 3.37 11.12
CA THR A 160 -4.66 4.73 10.58
C THR A 160 -5.94 5.42 11.08
N PHE A 161 -7.01 4.62 11.29
CA PHE A 161 -8.34 5.09 11.68
C PHE A 161 -8.66 4.88 13.16
N GLN A 162 -7.68 4.56 14.00
CA GLN A 162 -7.89 4.72 15.43
C GLN A 162 -8.23 6.19 15.69
N ILE A 163 -9.51 6.48 15.50
CA ILE A 163 -10.16 7.70 15.93
C ILE A 163 -9.82 7.80 17.42
N ASN A 164 -9.12 8.87 17.78
CA ASN A 164 -8.93 9.24 19.16
C ASN A 164 -10.33 9.43 19.81
N ASN A 165 -10.94 8.33 20.26
CA ASN A 165 -12.07 8.38 21.18
C ASN A 165 -11.64 8.85 22.58
N LYS A 166 -10.59 9.67 22.64
CA LYS A 166 -10.27 10.49 23.80
C LYS A 166 -10.80 11.89 23.55
N GLN A 167 -12.11 12.04 23.56
CA GLN A 167 -12.73 13.28 24.00
C GLN A 167 -13.17 13.06 25.45
N PRO A 168 -12.78 13.99 26.34
CA PRO A 168 -13.20 13.99 27.74
C PRO A 168 -14.69 14.24 27.86
#